data_0d6655e0f388bfaadb14e94c343ef4f0
#
_entry.id   0d6655e0f388bfaadb14e94c343ef4f0
#
_cell.length_a   1.000
_cell.length_b   1.000
_cell.length_c   1.000
_cell.angle_alpha   90.00
_cell.angle_beta   90.00
_cell.angle_gamma   90.00
#
_symmetry.space_group_name_H-M   'P 1'
#
loop_
_entity.id
_entity.type
_entity.pdbx_description
1 polymer ?
#
loop_
_entity_poly.entity_id
_entity_poly.type
_entity_poly.pdbx_seq_one_letter_code
_entity_poly.pdbx_strand_id
1 'polypeptide(L)'
;MIEHALVLDLLKDADGRATGVTLHVMGEGQPAGVGAVRARAVVLATGGLGQVFSATTNPEVSTGDGVALALRAGAEVTDLEFVQFHPTVLWLGEGARGQQPLISEAVRGEGAHLIDHAGERFMVGRHELAELAPRDVVAKGITNRMRETGASCMLLDGRHFGAAMWEARFPTILAACRHHGIDPVTEPIPVVPAAHYASGGVRTDLAGRTSVPGLYACGEVACTGVHGANRLASNSLLEGLVFAARIADALPGDLAGVPAGADPADAAPTPPEPGGGAGVLLDPARRADVQRIMTGHAGVLRGADGLAAAARELAALPGASPTPGVDAWEATNLHTVASAIVAAARHREETRGSHWREDFPERSDARWGGHLVTRLVRTAGGHDRIELVTTYEPAKGTDE
;
A
#
# COMPACT_ATOMS: atom_id res chain seq x y z
N MET A 1 -16.88 17.48 -11.13
CA MET A 1 -15.83 16.95 -10.24
C MET A 1 -16.24 17.30 -8.84
N ILE A 2 -16.11 16.38 -7.88
CA ILE A 2 -16.32 16.65 -6.46
C ILE A 2 -14.93 16.58 -5.83
N GLU A 3 -14.45 17.70 -5.30
CA GLU A 3 -13.13 17.82 -4.69
C GLU A 3 -13.24 17.69 -3.18
N HIS A 4 -12.13 17.42 -2.50
CA HIS A 4 -12.07 17.23 -1.04
C HIS A 4 -13.08 16.21 -0.51
N ALA A 5 -13.29 15.13 -1.27
CA ALA A 5 -14.24 14.08 -0.92
C ALA A 5 -13.52 12.77 -0.58
N LEU A 6 -13.80 12.23 0.61
CA LEU A 6 -13.39 10.89 1.01
C LEU A 6 -14.51 9.91 0.64
N VAL A 7 -14.22 8.94 -0.23
CA VAL A 7 -15.14 7.84 -0.53
C VAL A 7 -15.08 6.84 0.61
N LEU A 8 -16.25 6.50 1.19
CA LEU A 8 -16.35 5.67 2.38
C LEU A 8 -16.60 4.20 2.03
N ASP A 9 -17.71 3.94 1.30
CA ASP A 9 -18.13 2.59 0.96
C ASP A 9 -18.79 2.51 -0.42
N LEU A 10 -18.91 1.29 -0.94
CA LEU A 10 -19.60 0.97 -2.17
C LEU A 10 -21.10 0.78 -1.91
N LEU A 11 -21.94 1.39 -2.73
CA LEU A 11 -23.36 1.07 -2.79
C LEU A 11 -23.55 -0.16 -3.68
N LYS A 12 -24.37 -1.11 -3.22
CA LYS A 12 -24.70 -2.32 -3.98
C LYS A 12 -26.21 -2.51 -4.04
N ASP A 13 -26.67 -3.14 -5.11
CA ASP A 13 -28.06 -3.66 -5.20
C ASP A 13 -28.20 -5.02 -4.51
N ALA A 14 -29.42 -5.58 -4.60
CA ALA A 14 -29.73 -6.87 -3.99
C ALA A 14 -28.94 -8.05 -4.59
N ASP A 15 -28.47 -7.91 -5.84
CA ASP A 15 -27.66 -8.90 -6.54
C ASP A 15 -26.16 -8.73 -6.27
N GLY A 16 -25.79 -7.76 -5.42
CA GLY A 16 -24.42 -7.45 -5.05
C GLY A 16 -23.64 -6.62 -6.05
N ARG A 17 -24.28 -6.10 -7.11
CA ARG A 17 -23.67 -5.24 -8.12
C ARG A 17 -23.42 -3.85 -7.54
N ALA A 18 -22.28 -3.25 -7.91
CA ALA A 18 -21.95 -1.86 -7.59
C ALA A 18 -22.91 -0.88 -8.30
N THR A 19 -23.53 0.00 -7.52
CA THR A 19 -24.51 1.00 -7.97
C THR A 19 -24.15 2.42 -7.58
N GLY A 20 -22.95 2.63 -7.06
CA GLY A 20 -22.46 3.93 -6.62
C GLY A 20 -21.55 3.84 -5.42
N VAL A 21 -21.32 4.99 -4.79
CA VAL A 21 -20.48 5.13 -3.60
C VAL A 21 -21.14 6.05 -2.57
N THR A 22 -20.79 5.86 -1.31
CA THR A 22 -20.99 6.86 -0.27
C THR A 22 -19.72 7.66 -0.08
N LEU A 23 -19.85 8.94 0.25
CA LEU A 23 -18.72 9.84 0.43
C LEU A 23 -19.01 10.93 1.47
N HIS A 24 -17.94 11.46 2.04
CA HIS A 24 -17.95 12.64 2.88
C HIS A 24 -17.18 13.76 2.15
N VAL A 25 -17.79 14.96 2.05
CA VAL A 25 -17.13 16.14 1.49
C VAL A 25 -16.59 16.99 2.64
N MET A 26 -15.27 17.11 2.70
CA MET A 26 -14.58 17.83 3.76
C MET A 26 -14.87 19.34 3.68
N GLY A 27 -15.24 19.93 4.82
CA GLY A 27 -15.54 21.37 4.90
C GLY A 27 -16.94 21.75 4.45
N GLU A 28 -17.77 20.81 4.01
CA GLU A 28 -19.16 21.06 3.60
C GLU A 28 -20.15 20.28 4.49
N GLY A 29 -21.30 20.89 4.78
CA GLY A 29 -22.38 20.27 5.54
C GLY A 29 -22.01 20.01 7.01
N GLN A 30 -22.45 18.86 7.53
CA GLN A 30 -22.16 18.45 8.91
C GLN A 30 -20.79 17.74 8.99
N PRO A 31 -20.06 17.87 10.11
CA PRO A 31 -18.72 17.27 10.28
C PRO A 31 -18.66 15.75 10.04
N ALA A 32 -19.77 15.03 10.18
CA ALA A 32 -19.90 13.61 9.92
C ALA A 32 -20.93 13.30 8.81
N GLY A 33 -21.26 14.29 8.00
CA GLY A 33 -22.26 14.16 6.94
C GLY A 33 -21.78 13.20 5.84
N VAL A 34 -22.62 12.21 5.49
CA VAL A 34 -22.36 11.25 4.43
C VAL A 34 -23.40 11.43 3.33
N GLY A 35 -22.92 11.66 2.12
CA GLY A 35 -23.72 11.69 0.90
C GLY A 35 -23.54 10.42 0.06
N ALA A 36 -24.34 10.29 -0.98
CA ALA A 36 -24.28 9.18 -1.90
C ALA A 36 -24.22 9.66 -3.36
N VAL A 37 -23.38 9.03 -4.17
CA VAL A 37 -23.34 9.21 -5.62
C VAL A 37 -23.69 7.87 -6.27
N ARG A 38 -24.80 7.86 -7.04
CA ARG A 38 -25.23 6.68 -7.80
C ARG A 38 -24.59 6.64 -9.16
N ALA A 39 -24.20 5.45 -9.59
CA ALA A 39 -23.57 5.22 -10.88
C ALA A 39 -23.87 3.78 -11.37
N ARG A 40 -23.88 3.57 -12.68
CA ARG A 40 -24.02 2.23 -13.27
C ARG A 40 -22.77 1.38 -13.14
N ALA A 41 -21.63 2.02 -12.91
CA ALA A 41 -20.35 1.38 -12.63
C ALA A 41 -19.50 2.31 -11.75
N VAL A 42 -18.57 1.72 -11.00
CA VAL A 42 -17.57 2.41 -10.18
C VAL A 42 -16.18 1.97 -10.61
N VAL A 43 -15.28 2.93 -10.82
CA VAL A 43 -13.87 2.65 -11.13
C VAL A 43 -13.02 3.15 -9.96
N LEU A 44 -12.32 2.24 -9.30
CA LEU A 44 -11.33 2.60 -8.28
C LEU A 44 -10.01 2.97 -8.95
N ALA A 45 -9.53 4.18 -8.69
CA ALA A 45 -8.22 4.70 -9.11
C ALA A 45 -7.59 5.49 -7.95
N THR A 46 -7.71 4.95 -6.73
CA THR A 46 -7.45 5.64 -5.46
C THR A 46 -5.97 5.65 -5.05
N GLY A 47 -5.08 5.08 -5.88
CA GLY A 47 -3.65 5.03 -5.59
C GLY A 47 -3.28 3.98 -4.53
N GLY A 48 -2.16 4.19 -3.87
CA GLY A 48 -1.49 3.21 -3.03
C GLY A 48 -1.90 3.20 -1.56
N LEU A 49 -1.09 2.50 -0.76
CA LEU A 49 -1.35 2.21 0.66
C LEU A 49 -0.12 2.47 1.56
N GLY A 50 0.87 3.24 1.08
CA GLY A 50 2.15 3.40 1.79
C GLY A 50 2.05 4.00 3.18
N GLN A 51 0.98 4.77 3.47
CA GLN A 51 0.72 5.34 4.80
C GLN A 51 0.40 4.28 5.89
N VAL A 52 0.30 3.02 5.52
CA VAL A 52 0.25 1.88 6.47
C VAL A 52 1.56 1.73 7.25
N PHE A 53 2.68 2.27 6.73
CA PHE A 53 4.02 2.23 7.33
C PHE A 53 4.44 3.60 7.86
N SER A 54 5.33 3.63 8.85
CA SER A 54 5.84 4.88 9.46
C SER A 54 6.67 5.72 8.49
N ALA A 55 7.38 5.07 7.54
CA ALA A 55 8.15 5.74 6.51
C ALA A 55 7.63 5.34 5.12
N THR A 56 7.32 6.34 4.30
CA THR A 56 6.81 6.13 2.94
C THR A 56 7.09 7.31 2.02
N THR A 57 7.25 7.02 0.74
CA THR A 57 7.33 8.03 -0.32
C THR A 57 5.95 8.40 -0.88
N ASN A 58 4.89 7.74 -0.41
CA ASN A 58 3.53 8.01 -0.86
C ASN A 58 2.96 9.27 -0.20
N PRO A 59 2.10 10.02 -0.90
CA PRO A 59 1.41 11.17 -0.32
C PRO A 59 0.52 10.77 0.87
N GLU A 60 0.16 11.75 1.69
CA GLU A 60 -0.61 11.52 2.92
C GLU A 60 -1.96 10.84 2.70
N VAL A 61 -2.55 11.04 1.52
CA VAL A 61 -3.82 10.44 1.11
C VAL A 61 -3.71 8.97 0.67
N SER A 62 -2.50 8.39 0.62
CA SER A 62 -2.30 6.98 0.25
C SER A 62 -2.52 6.04 1.44
N THR A 63 -3.72 6.06 1.97
CA THR A 63 -4.15 5.32 3.18
C THR A 63 -4.74 3.93 2.87
N GLY A 64 -4.78 3.54 1.57
CA GLY A 64 -5.31 2.25 1.15
C GLY A 64 -6.83 2.17 1.13
N ASP A 65 -7.52 3.33 1.07
CA ASP A 65 -8.98 3.42 1.17
C ASP A 65 -9.70 2.56 0.13
N GLY A 66 -9.21 2.54 -1.12
CA GLY A 66 -9.81 1.73 -2.18
C GLY A 66 -9.70 0.22 -1.92
N VAL A 67 -8.58 -0.24 -1.35
CA VAL A 67 -8.41 -1.66 -0.97
C VAL A 67 -9.34 -2.01 0.19
N ALA A 68 -9.42 -1.15 1.22
CA ALA A 68 -10.31 -1.34 2.36
C ALA A 68 -11.78 -1.35 1.95
N LEU A 69 -12.19 -0.40 1.11
CA LEU A 69 -13.54 -0.31 0.54
C LEU A 69 -13.88 -1.57 -0.27
N ALA A 70 -12.97 -2.02 -1.14
CA ALA A 70 -13.16 -3.21 -1.96
C ALA A 70 -13.34 -4.47 -1.09
N LEU A 71 -12.52 -4.63 -0.04
CA LEU A 71 -12.66 -5.72 0.95
C LEU A 71 -14.02 -5.69 1.63
N ARG A 72 -14.47 -4.54 2.13
CA ARG A 72 -15.80 -4.39 2.76
C ARG A 72 -16.93 -4.67 1.78
N ALA A 73 -16.74 -4.34 0.51
CA ALA A 73 -17.70 -4.65 -0.55
C ALA A 73 -17.75 -6.15 -0.92
N GLY A 74 -16.81 -6.96 -0.41
CA GLY A 74 -16.68 -8.38 -0.70
C GLY A 74 -15.84 -8.67 -1.95
N ALA A 75 -15.11 -7.70 -2.47
CA ALA A 75 -14.18 -7.92 -3.56
C ALA A 75 -12.95 -8.72 -3.11
N GLU A 76 -12.38 -9.46 -4.05
CA GLU A 76 -11.10 -10.13 -3.88
C GLU A 76 -9.97 -9.12 -3.93
N VAL A 77 -9.03 -9.23 -2.99
CA VAL A 77 -7.73 -8.58 -3.07
C VAL A 77 -6.64 -9.63 -3.17
N THR A 78 -5.58 -9.33 -3.90
CA THR A 78 -4.56 -10.32 -4.26
C THR A 78 -3.18 -9.78 -3.98
N ASP A 79 -2.28 -10.67 -3.50
CA ASP A 79 -0.84 -10.44 -3.39
C ASP A 79 -0.44 -9.23 -2.52
N LEU A 80 -1.22 -8.91 -1.48
CA LEU A 80 -0.99 -7.76 -0.60
C LEU A 80 0.33 -7.82 0.18
N GLU A 81 0.94 -9.00 0.30
CA GLU A 81 2.27 -9.16 0.91
C GLU A 81 3.39 -8.52 0.11
N PHE A 82 3.18 -8.23 -1.19
CA PHE A 82 4.20 -7.63 -2.04
C PHE A 82 4.19 -6.09 -1.98
N VAL A 83 4.74 -5.57 -0.89
CA VAL A 83 5.00 -4.13 -0.72
C VAL A 83 6.47 -3.87 -1.01
N GLN A 84 6.74 -3.06 -2.04
CA GLN A 84 8.09 -2.65 -2.42
C GLN A 84 8.56 -1.51 -1.52
N PHE A 85 9.75 -1.66 -0.93
CA PHE A 85 10.42 -0.60 -0.18
C PHE A 85 11.51 0.03 -1.05
N HIS A 86 11.50 1.37 -1.15
CA HIS A 86 12.64 2.08 -1.74
C HIS A 86 13.76 2.17 -0.71
N PRO A 87 15.00 1.76 -1.07
CA PRO A 87 16.08 1.64 -0.11
C PRO A 87 16.54 2.97 0.48
N THR A 88 16.53 4.04 -0.31
CA THR A 88 17.09 5.34 0.07
C THR A 88 16.02 6.43 0.06
N VAL A 89 15.36 6.61 1.18
CA VAL A 89 14.42 7.70 1.45
C VAL A 89 14.99 8.55 2.57
N LEU A 90 14.85 9.87 2.45
CA LEU A 90 15.40 10.82 3.42
C LEU A 90 14.79 10.54 4.81
N TRP A 91 15.66 10.24 5.78
CA TRP A 91 15.23 10.04 7.15
C TRP A 91 15.06 11.39 7.85
N LEU A 92 13.85 11.64 8.34
CA LEU A 92 13.46 12.89 8.99
C LEU A 92 13.22 12.73 10.51
N GLY A 93 13.71 11.63 11.09
CA GLY A 93 13.51 11.30 12.50
C GLY A 93 12.33 10.35 12.75
N GLU A 94 12.28 9.76 13.95
CA GLU A 94 11.24 8.77 14.33
C GLU A 94 9.82 9.34 14.37
N GLY A 95 9.70 10.66 14.53
CA GLY A 95 8.41 11.36 14.57
C GLY A 95 7.93 11.87 13.21
N ALA A 96 8.67 11.61 12.12
CA ALA A 96 8.29 12.06 10.79
C ALA A 96 6.95 11.43 10.34
N ARG A 97 6.11 12.25 9.74
CA ARG A 97 4.79 11.84 9.22
C ARG A 97 4.65 12.25 7.76
N GLY A 98 3.70 11.61 7.08
CA GLY A 98 3.40 11.91 5.69
C GLY A 98 4.45 11.43 4.71
N GLN A 99 4.56 12.10 3.60
CA GLN A 99 5.48 11.77 2.52
C GLN A 99 6.92 12.18 2.84
N GLN A 100 7.87 11.23 2.79
CA GLN A 100 9.29 11.53 2.89
C GLN A 100 9.94 11.65 1.51
N PRO A 101 10.92 12.57 1.34
CA PRO A 101 11.60 12.79 0.07
C PRO A 101 12.37 11.55 -0.41
N LEU A 102 12.15 11.18 -1.65
CA LEU A 102 12.88 10.10 -2.30
C LEU A 102 14.29 10.55 -2.70
N ILE A 103 15.32 9.81 -2.25
CA ILE A 103 16.67 9.96 -2.78
C ILE A 103 16.84 8.91 -3.89
N SER A 104 16.74 9.38 -5.12
CA SER A 104 16.72 8.53 -6.32
C SER A 104 17.90 7.56 -6.37
N GLU A 105 17.64 6.36 -6.89
CA GLU A 105 18.63 5.35 -7.21
C GLU A 105 19.76 5.88 -8.11
N ALA A 106 19.48 6.88 -8.95
CA ALA A 106 20.46 7.52 -9.81
C ALA A 106 21.65 8.12 -9.02
N VAL A 107 21.44 8.55 -7.77
CA VAL A 107 22.53 9.04 -6.91
C VAL A 107 23.55 7.94 -6.63
N ARG A 108 23.09 6.71 -6.34
CA ARG A 108 23.96 5.53 -6.21
C ARG A 108 24.57 5.13 -7.56
N GLY A 109 23.79 5.27 -8.65
CA GLY A 109 24.25 5.04 -10.03
C GLY A 109 25.43 5.92 -10.43
N GLU A 110 25.49 7.17 -9.95
CA GLU A 110 26.62 8.08 -10.18
C GLU A 110 27.78 7.87 -9.19
N GLY A 111 27.67 6.89 -8.28
CA GLY A 111 28.77 6.46 -7.42
C GLY A 111 28.69 6.84 -5.94
N ALA A 112 27.54 7.32 -5.45
CA ALA A 112 27.37 7.54 -4.00
C ALA A 112 27.43 6.22 -3.23
N HIS A 113 28.03 6.25 -2.04
CA HIS A 113 28.28 5.09 -1.21
C HIS A 113 27.27 5.00 -0.05
N LEU A 114 26.83 3.79 0.26
CA LEU A 114 26.09 3.51 1.49
C LEU A 114 27.07 3.18 2.62
N ILE A 115 27.08 4.05 3.63
CA ILE A 115 27.94 3.90 4.81
C ILE A 115 27.12 3.88 6.10
N ASP A 116 27.66 3.25 7.12
CA ASP A 116 27.15 3.37 8.47
C ASP A 116 27.72 4.61 9.19
N HIS A 117 27.36 4.79 10.46
CA HIS A 117 27.85 5.92 11.27
C HIS A 117 29.35 5.84 11.62
N ALA A 118 30.01 4.68 11.44
CA ALA A 118 31.46 4.54 11.54
C ALA A 118 32.18 4.83 10.21
N GLY A 119 31.45 5.08 9.12
CA GLY A 119 31.97 5.31 7.78
C GLY A 119 32.26 4.04 6.98
N GLU A 120 31.83 2.88 7.45
CA GLU A 120 32.02 1.60 6.76
C GLU A 120 31.01 1.40 5.63
N ARG A 121 31.50 1.05 4.43
CA ARG A 121 30.66 0.69 3.27
C ARG A 121 30.13 -0.74 3.44
N PHE A 122 28.98 -0.88 4.06
CA PHE A 122 28.42 -2.18 4.47
C PHE A 122 27.82 -3.01 3.32
N MET A 123 27.62 -2.46 2.13
CA MET A 123 27.15 -3.22 0.96
C MET A 123 28.26 -4.00 0.26
N VAL A 124 29.54 -3.62 0.46
CA VAL A 124 30.69 -4.33 -0.07
C VAL A 124 30.78 -5.72 0.58
N GLY A 125 30.87 -6.75 -0.26
CA GLY A 125 30.90 -8.16 0.18
C GLY A 125 29.51 -8.78 0.47
N ARG A 126 28.43 -7.99 0.48
CA ARG A 126 27.06 -8.52 0.57
C ARG A 126 26.45 -8.86 -0.79
N HIS A 127 26.86 -8.14 -1.83
CA HIS A 127 26.46 -8.38 -3.21
C HIS A 127 27.58 -7.93 -4.15
N GLU A 128 27.75 -8.58 -5.31
CA GLU A 128 28.81 -8.25 -6.29
C GLU A 128 28.73 -6.81 -6.81
N LEU A 129 27.49 -6.26 -6.95
CA LEU A 129 27.25 -4.90 -7.38
C LEU A 129 27.24 -3.88 -6.23
N ALA A 130 27.47 -4.32 -4.98
CA ALA A 130 27.46 -3.45 -3.80
C ALA A 130 26.22 -2.51 -3.75
N GLU A 131 26.42 -1.19 -3.78
CA GLU A 131 25.35 -0.19 -3.75
C GLU A 131 24.44 -0.18 -4.99
N LEU A 132 24.87 -0.80 -6.08
CA LEU A 132 24.13 -0.94 -7.34
C LEU A 132 23.30 -2.23 -7.40
N ALA A 133 23.29 -3.01 -6.33
CA ALA A 133 22.44 -4.20 -6.22
C ALA A 133 20.94 -3.84 -6.40
N PRO A 134 20.09 -4.82 -6.75
CA PRO A 134 18.64 -4.61 -6.82
C PRO A 134 18.07 -3.95 -5.57
N ARG A 135 17.01 -3.15 -5.74
CA ARG A 135 16.42 -2.32 -4.67
C ARG A 135 16.09 -3.09 -3.39
N ASP A 136 15.52 -4.29 -3.55
CA ASP A 136 15.17 -5.16 -2.43
C ASP A 136 16.42 -5.66 -1.69
N VAL A 137 17.51 -5.96 -2.39
CA VAL A 137 18.80 -6.35 -1.80
C VAL A 137 19.40 -5.20 -1.00
N VAL A 138 19.39 -3.98 -1.58
CA VAL A 138 19.89 -2.78 -0.88
C VAL A 138 19.04 -2.45 0.34
N ALA A 139 17.72 -2.50 0.23
CA ALA A 139 16.82 -2.26 1.35
C ALA A 139 17.06 -3.24 2.51
N LYS A 140 17.26 -4.54 2.20
CA LYS A 140 17.66 -5.55 3.18
C LYS A 140 19.01 -5.25 3.81
N GLY A 141 19.99 -4.87 3.00
CA GLY A 141 21.34 -4.51 3.48
C GLY A 141 21.31 -3.37 4.48
N ILE A 142 20.56 -2.30 4.17
CA ILE A 142 20.36 -1.16 5.07
C ILE A 142 19.66 -1.60 6.36
N THR A 143 18.54 -2.33 6.24
CA THR A 143 17.78 -2.78 7.41
C THR A 143 18.59 -3.68 8.33
N ASN A 144 19.38 -4.61 7.75
CA ASN A 144 20.27 -5.45 8.52
C ASN A 144 21.35 -4.61 9.24
N ARG A 145 21.98 -3.65 8.55
CA ARG A 145 23.01 -2.81 9.17
C ARG A 145 22.45 -1.95 10.30
N MET A 146 21.23 -1.42 10.11
CA MET A 146 20.53 -0.70 11.19
C MET A 146 20.33 -1.60 12.42
N ARG A 147 19.89 -2.86 12.23
CA ARG A 147 19.75 -3.83 13.33
C ARG A 147 21.09 -4.17 14.01
N GLU A 148 22.14 -4.42 13.21
CA GLU A 148 23.48 -4.74 13.70
C GLU A 148 24.09 -3.63 14.57
N THR A 149 23.85 -2.38 14.18
CA THR A 149 24.44 -1.19 14.84
C THR A 149 23.52 -0.54 15.87
N GLY A 150 22.23 -0.88 15.88
CA GLY A 150 21.22 -0.20 16.68
C GLY A 150 20.91 1.22 16.22
N ALA A 151 21.31 1.59 15.00
CA ALA A 151 21.09 2.92 14.44
C ALA A 151 19.69 3.05 13.80
N SER A 152 19.10 4.24 13.89
CA SER A 152 17.78 4.53 13.31
C SER A 152 17.81 4.80 11.79
N CYS A 153 19.00 5.04 11.21
CA CYS A 153 19.19 5.25 9.78
C CYS A 153 20.61 4.85 9.36
N MET A 154 20.83 4.72 8.05
CA MET A 154 22.14 4.65 7.43
C MET A 154 22.42 5.93 6.67
N LEU A 155 23.60 6.06 6.10
CA LEU A 155 24.07 7.27 5.43
C LEU A 155 24.37 7.00 3.95
N LEU A 156 23.91 7.89 3.07
CA LEU A 156 24.28 7.89 1.65
C LEU A 156 25.29 9.03 1.41
N ASP A 157 26.52 8.67 1.15
CA ASP A 157 27.63 9.59 0.98
C ASP A 157 27.90 9.91 -0.50
N GLY A 158 27.54 11.11 -0.90
CA GLY A 158 27.81 11.69 -2.22
C GLY A 158 28.67 12.96 -2.15
N ARG A 159 29.38 13.23 -1.04
CA ARG A 159 30.20 14.44 -0.87
C ARG A 159 31.30 14.60 -1.93
N HIS A 160 31.83 13.48 -2.42
CA HIS A 160 32.85 13.46 -3.47
C HIS A 160 32.37 13.96 -4.84
N PHE A 161 31.06 14.13 -5.05
CA PHE A 161 30.51 14.73 -6.26
C PHE A 161 30.83 16.22 -6.36
N GLY A 162 30.92 16.93 -5.23
CA GLY A 162 31.07 18.38 -5.18
C GLY A 162 29.80 19.14 -5.60
N ALA A 163 29.78 20.44 -5.36
CA ALA A 163 28.61 21.29 -5.58
C ALA A 163 28.09 21.25 -7.03
N ALA A 164 29.05 21.39 -8.00
CA ALA A 164 28.70 21.47 -9.42
C ALA A 164 27.93 20.24 -9.92
N MET A 165 28.31 19.03 -9.49
CA MET A 165 27.62 17.80 -9.90
C MET A 165 26.24 17.69 -9.22
N TRP A 166 26.14 18.02 -7.94
CA TRP A 166 24.86 18.02 -7.24
C TRP A 166 23.86 18.99 -7.88
N GLU A 167 24.28 20.19 -8.21
CA GLU A 167 23.47 21.23 -8.86
C GLU A 167 23.03 20.82 -10.28
N ALA A 168 23.96 20.23 -11.06
CA ALA A 168 23.68 19.86 -12.44
C ALA A 168 22.84 18.58 -12.59
N ARG A 169 23.10 17.56 -11.77
CA ARG A 169 22.52 16.22 -11.93
C ARG A 169 21.32 15.95 -11.01
N PHE A 170 21.32 16.53 -9.81
CA PHE A 170 20.34 16.24 -8.77
C PHE A 170 19.72 17.48 -8.11
N PRO A 171 19.33 18.53 -8.87
CA PRO A 171 18.88 19.79 -8.28
C PRO A 171 17.66 19.63 -7.36
N THR A 172 16.73 18.75 -7.71
CA THR A 172 15.53 18.50 -6.89
C THR A 172 15.88 17.80 -5.57
N ILE A 173 16.79 16.82 -5.59
CA ILE A 173 17.23 16.11 -4.39
C ILE A 173 18.03 17.06 -3.50
N LEU A 174 18.94 17.83 -4.07
CA LEU A 174 19.72 18.86 -3.38
C LEU A 174 18.80 19.86 -2.65
N ALA A 175 17.80 20.38 -3.38
CA ALA A 175 16.83 21.30 -2.80
C ALA A 175 16.02 20.66 -1.67
N ALA A 176 15.56 19.42 -1.85
CA ALA A 176 14.82 18.68 -0.83
C ALA A 176 15.66 18.44 0.44
N CYS A 177 16.93 18.02 0.29
CA CYS A 177 17.82 17.84 1.44
C CYS A 177 18.07 19.17 2.17
N ARG A 178 18.40 20.24 1.43
CA ARG A 178 18.63 21.57 2.02
C ARG A 178 17.39 22.14 2.71
N HIS A 179 16.20 21.87 2.19
CA HIS A 179 14.94 22.24 2.86
C HIS A 179 14.83 21.63 4.26
N HIS A 180 15.37 20.43 4.45
CA HIS A 180 15.43 19.73 5.74
C HIS A 180 16.73 19.95 6.53
N GLY A 181 17.54 20.94 6.13
CA GLY A 181 18.77 21.32 6.84
C GLY A 181 19.98 20.42 6.59
N ILE A 182 19.95 19.60 5.54
CA ILE A 182 21.03 18.67 5.16
C ILE A 182 21.65 19.16 3.85
N ASP A 183 22.97 19.40 3.84
CA ASP A 183 23.69 19.74 2.58
C ASP A 183 24.52 18.56 2.07
N PRO A 184 24.04 17.83 1.03
CA PRO A 184 24.73 16.68 0.47
C PRO A 184 26.13 16.96 -0.08
N VAL A 185 26.48 18.23 -0.27
CA VAL A 185 27.84 18.66 -0.71
C VAL A 185 28.85 18.48 0.44
N THR A 186 28.42 18.70 1.68
CA THR A 186 29.29 18.75 2.85
C THR A 186 29.10 17.61 3.84
N GLU A 187 27.91 16.99 3.84
CA GLU A 187 27.57 15.90 4.75
C GLU A 187 26.82 14.76 4.04
N PRO A 188 26.91 13.52 4.52
CA PRO A 188 26.14 12.41 3.95
C PRO A 188 24.66 12.52 4.30
N ILE A 189 23.81 12.04 3.40
CA ILE A 189 22.35 12.06 3.53
C ILE A 189 21.89 10.91 4.45
N PRO A 190 21.16 11.16 5.55
CA PRO A 190 20.56 10.09 6.34
C PRO A 190 19.42 9.44 5.55
N VAL A 191 19.44 8.11 5.43
CA VAL A 191 18.47 7.35 4.63
C VAL A 191 17.95 6.13 5.36
N VAL A 192 16.69 5.79 5.07
CA VAL A 192 16.02 4.55 5.51
C VAL A 192 15.26 3.91 4.36
N PRO A 193 15.06 2.59 4.37
CA PRO A 193 14.07 1.96 3.51
C PRO A 193 12.65 2.41 3.90
N ALA A 194 11.86 2.78 2.90
CA ALA A 194 10.49 3.23 3.13
C ALA A 194 9.52 2.63 2.11
N ALA A 195 8.27 2.42 2.51
CA ALA A 195 7.23 1.89 1.64
C ALA A 195 7.05 2.81 0.42
N HIS A 196 7.07 2.20 -0.77
CA HIS A 196 7.12 2.94 -2.03
C HIS A 196 6.02 2.56 -3.02
N TYR A 197 5.69 1.27 -3.11
CA TYR A 197 4.69 0.77 -4.04
C TYR A 197 4.10 -0.57 -3.56
N ALA A 198 2.79 -0.75 -3.69
CA ALA A 198 2.13 -2.03 -3.49
C ALA A 198 1.91 -2.72 -4.84
N SER A 199 2.48 -3.92 -5.03
CA SER A 199 2.25 -4.73 -6.24
C SER A 199 0.92 -5.49 -6.19
N GLY A 200 0.45 -5.77 -4.98
CA GLY A 200 -0.88 -6.32 -4.70
C GLY A 200 -1.95 -5.25 -4.60
N GLY A 201 -3.20 -5.66 -4.58
CA GLY A 201 -4.35 -4.76 -4.51
C GLY A 201 -5.66 -5.46 -4.87
N VAL A 202 -6.65 -4.71 -5.32
CA VAL A 202 -7.94 -5.23 -5.79
C VAL A 202 -7.71 -6.08 -7.04
N ARG A 203 -8.11 -7.35 -6.98
CA ARG A 203 -7.95 -8.30 -8.10
C ARG A 203 -8.75 -7.85 -9.31
N THR A 204 -8.13 -7.85 -10.48
CA THR A 204 -8.80 -7.52 -11.74
C THR A 204 -8.51 -8.54 -12.84
N ASP A 205 -9.44 -8.63 -13.80
CA ASP A 205 -9.17 -9.26 -15.08
C ASP A 205 -8.42 -8.30 -16.03
N LEU A 206 -8.14 -8.75 -17.25
CA LEU A 206 -7.45 -7.95 -18.27
C LEU A 206 -8.26 -6.73 -18.76
N ALA A 207 -9.53 -6.64 -18.45
CA ALA A 207 -10.39 -5.49 -18.72
C ALA A 207 -10.61 -4.59 -17.49
N GLY A 208 -9.90 -4.85 -16.40
CA GLY A 208 -10.00 -4.09 -15.16
C GLY A 208 -11.25 -4.39 -14.33
N ARG A 209 -12.02 -5.46 -14.65
CA ARG A 209 -13.20 -5.87 -13.88
C ARG A 209 -12.74 -6.57 -12.61
N THR A 210 -13.39 -6.27 -11.49
CA THR A 210 -13.16 -6.95 -10.21
C THR A 210 -14.10 -8.16 -10.03
N SER A 211 -13.99 -8.85 -8.91
CA SER A 211 -14.94 -9.93 -8.53
C SER A 211 -16.33 -9.41 -8.15
N VAL A 212 -16.51 -8.10 -7.95
CA VAL A 212 -17.82 -7.48 -7.70
C VAL A 212 -18.36 -6.90 -9.02
N PRO A 213 -19.52 -7.35 -9.51
CA PRO A 213 -20.09 -6.83 -10.75
C PRO A 213 -20.28 -5.31 -10.70
N GLY A 214 -19.90 -4.61 -11.79
CA GLY A 214 -19.99 -3.16 -11.87
C GLY A 214 -18.89 -2.39 -11.14
N LEU A 215 -17.96 -3.09 -10.48
CA LEU A 215 -16.76 -2.51 -9.88
C LEU A 215 -15.54 -2.82 -10.73
N TYR A 216 -14.75 -1.80 -11.01
CA TYR A 216 -13.49 -1.85 -11.76
C TYR A 216 -12.37 -1.25 -10.93
N ALA A 217 -11.12 -1.60 -11.25
CA ALA A 217 -9.96 -0.97 -10.64
C ALA A 217 -8.80 -0.85 -11.63
N CYS A 218 -8.03 0.24 -11.52
CA CYS A 218 -6.81 0.48 -12.29
C CYS A 218 -5.79 1.32 -11.50
N GLY A 219 -4.54 1.29 -11.94
CA GLY A 219 -3.43 1.92 -11.22
C GLY A 219 -3.09 1.17 -9.93
N GLU A 220 -2.38 1.81 -9.00
CA GLU A 220 -1.78 1.14 -7.83
C GLU A 220 -2.78 0.46 -6.88
N VAL A 221 -4.05 0.86 -6.89
CA VAL A 221 -5.09 0.17 -6.10
C VAL A 221 -5.40 -1.24 -6.62
N ALA A 222 -5.09 -1.52 -7.89
CA ALA A 222 -5.41 -2.77 -8.58
C ALA A 222 -4.25 -3.76 -8.55
N CYS A 223 -4.56 -5.06 -8.45
CA CYS A 223 -3.64 -6.15 -8.73
C CYS A 223 -4.01 -6.79 -10.08
N THR A 224 -3.31 -6.40 -11.13
CA THR A 224 -3.47 -6.92 -12.50
C THR A 224 -2.56 -8.11 -12.78
N GLY A 225 -1.62 -8.37 -11.88
CA GLY A 225 -0.57 -9.39 -12.03
C GLY A 225 0.67 -8.90 -12.80
N VAL A 226 0.63 -7.75 -13.47
CA VAL A 226 1.74 -7.27 -14.33
C VAL A 226 3.03 -6.98 -13.56
N HIS A 227 2.94 -6.64 -12.29
CA HIS A 227 4.10 -6.34 -11.45
C HIS A 227 4.71 -7.57 -10.78
N GLY A 228 3.98 -8.68 -10.73
CA GLY A 228 4.41 -9.86 -10.00
C GLY A 228 4.78 -9.53 -8.55
N ALA A 229 5.85 -10.13 -8.04
CA ALA A 229 6.29 -9.96 -6.66
C ALA A 229 7.14 -8.70 -6.40
N ASN A 230 7.53 -7.97 -7.46
CA ASN A 230 8.39 -6.77 -7.33
C ASN A 230 8.30 -5.91 -8.60
N ARG A 231 7.73 -4.73 -8.48
CA ARG A 231 7.49 -3.82 -9.60
C ARG A 231 8.80 -3.28 -10.20
N LEU A 232 8.91 -3.30 -11.52
CA LEU A 232 9.94 -2.57 -12.25
C LEU A 232 9.66 -1.07 -12.25
N ALA A 233 10.72 -0.27 -12.17
CA ALA A 233 10.62 1.19 -12.19
C ALA A 233 9.82 1.68 -13.41
N SER A 234 8.98 2.69 -13.20
CA SER A 234 8.12 3.36 -14.21
C SER A 234 6.97 2.53 -14.79
N ASN A 235 6.92 1.20 -14.62
CA ASN A 235 5.85 0.38 -15.19
C ASN A 235 4.46 0.69 -14.59
N SER A 236 4.40 1.22 -13.38
CA SER A 236 3.12 1.59 -12.73
C SER A 236 2.34 2.67 -13.49
N LEU A 237 3.03 3.65 -14.09
CA LEU A 237 2.38 4.68 -14.89
C LEU A 237 1.81 4.09 -16.19
N LEU A 238 2.56 3.20 -16.84
CA LEU A 238 2.12 2.53 -18.06
C LEU A 238 0.94 1.61 -17.79
N GLU A 239 0.97 0.84 -16.70
CA GLU A 239 -0.14 -0.01 -16.28
C GLU A 239 -1.43 0.79 -16.07
N GLY A 240 -1.36 1.88 -15.30
CA GLY A 240 -2.52 2.73 -15.04
C GLY A 240 -3.16 3.25 -16.33
N LEU A 241 -2.36 3.72 -17.30
CA LEU A 241 -2.85 4.18 -18.60
C LEU A 241 -3.48 3.06 -19.42
N VAL A 242 -2.82 1.90 -19.50
CA VAL A 242 -3.30 0.76 -20.30
C VAL A 242 -4.61 0.22 -19.73
N PHE A 243 -4.69 0.03 -18.42
CA PHE A 243 -5.91 -0.51 -17.80
C PHE A 243 -7.05 0.50 -17.78
N ALA A 244 -6.78 1.79 -17.65
CA ALA A 244 -7.82 2.82 -17.81
C ALA A 244 -8.43 2.77 -19.22
N ALA A 245 -7.62 2.64 -20.28
CA ALA A 245 -8.10 2.47 -21.64
C ALA A 245 -8.92 1.17 -21.80
N ARG A 246 -8.45 0.04 -21.29
CA ARG A 246 -9.17 -1.24 -21.35
C ARG A 246 -10.51 -1.20 -20.62
N ILE A 247 -10.59 -0.53 -19.47
CA ILE A 247 -11.87 -0.29 -18.78
C ILE A 247 -12.81 0.54 -19.65
N ALA A 248 -12.30 1.62 -20.26
CA ALA A 248 -13.11 2.47 -21.11
C ALA A 248 -13.68 1.71 -22.31
N ASP A 249 -12.90 0.80 -22.91
CA ASP A 249 -13.33 -0.05 -24.03
C ASP A 249 -14.37 -1.11 -23.61
N ALA A 250 -14.25 -1.65 -22.40
CA ALA A 250 -15.14 -2.69 -21.87
C ALA A 250 -16.50 -2.14 -21.39
N LEU A 251 -16.51 -0.95 -20.79
CA LEU A 251 -17.68 -0.35 -20.14
C LEU A 251 -18.93 -0.28 -21.01
N PRO A 252 -18.90 0.13 -22.30
CA PRO A 252 -20.11 0.20 -23.11
C PRO A 252 -20.83 -1.15 -23.25
N GLY A 253 -20.07 -2.24 -23.43
CA GLY A 253 -20.60 -3.60 -23.50
C GLY A 253 -21.16 -4.08 -22.16
N ASP A 254 -20.44 -3.84 -21.09
CA ASP A 254 -20.80 -4.26 -19.73
C ASP A 254 -22.02 -3.49 -19.17
N LEU A 255 -22.23 -2.29 -19.67
CA LEU A 255 -23.38 -1.45 -19.30
C LEU A 255 -24.59 -1.64 -20.21
N ALA A 256 -24.48 -2.45 -21.28
CA ALA A 256 -25.61 -2.76 -22.14
C ALA A 256 -26.69 -3.51 -21.32
N GLY A 257 -27.89 -2.93 -21.25
CA GLY A 257 -29.02 -3.48 -20.50
C GLY A 257 -29.00 -3.17 -18.97
N VAL A 258 -27.97 -2.51 -18.46
CA VAL A 258 -27.98 -2.00 -17.07
C VAL A 258 -28.85 -0.73 -17.05
N PRO A 259 -29.98 -0.70 -16.30
CA PRO A 259 -30.82 0.49 -16.23
C PRO A 259 -30.01 1.72 -15.80
N ALA A 260 -30.28 2.87 -16.41
CA ALA A 260 -29.89 4.13 -15.82
C ALA A 260 -30.59 4.16 -14.45
N GLY A 261 -29.80 4.22 -13.37
CA GLY A 261 -30.26 4.01 -12.00
C GLY A 261 -31.61 4.65 -11.73
N ALA A 262 -32.45 3.98 -10.95
CA ALA A 262 -33.72 4.53 -10.50
C ALA A 262 -33.52 5.92 -9.89
N ASP A 263 -34.51 6.79 -10.10
CA ASP A 263 -34.51 8.16 -9.59
C ASP A 263 -34.01 8.18 -8.12
N PRO A 264 -33.09 9.09 -7.77
CA PRO A 264 -32.60 9.23 -6.39
C PRO A 264 -33.71 9.36 -5.32
N ALA A 265 -34.92 9.73 -5.76
CA ALA A 265 -36.10 9.84 -4.90
C ALA A 265 -36.70 8.49 -4.47
N ASP A 266 -36.46 7.41 -5.20
CA ASP A 266 -37.17 6.12 -4.96
C ASP A 266 -36.43 5.11 -4.07
N ALA A 267 -35.19 5.37 -3.72
CA ALA A 267 -34.47 4.56 -2.73
C ALA A 267 -33.89 5.51 -1.68
N ALA A 268 -34.57 5.55 -0.52
CA ALA A 268 -33.94 6.11 0.66
C ALA A 268 -32.55 5.46 0.79
N PRO A 269 -31.46 6.24 0.91
CA PRO A 269 -30.15 5.66 1.15
C PRO A 269 -30.31 4.89 2.46
N THR A 270 -30.22 3.56 2.40
CA THR A 270 -29.84 2.83 3.61
C THR A 270 -28.45 3.39 3.90
N PRO A 271 -28.28 4.16 4.99
CA PRO A 271 -26.96 4.59 5.37
C PRO A 271 -26.11 3.34 5.39
N PRO A 272 -24.92 3.31 4.75
CA PRO A 272 -24.03 2.18 4.94
C PRO A 272 -23.86 2.05 6.43
N GLU A 273 -24.04 0.83 6.95
CA GLU A 273 -23.67 0.59 8.33
C GLU A 273 -22.21 1.04 8.48
N PRO A 274 -21.89 1.99 9.35
CA PRO A 274 -20.54 2.48 9.52
C PRO A 274 -19.64 1.27 9.79
N GLY A 275 -18.77 0.94 8.83
CA GLY A 275 -17.81 -0.12 9.00
C GLY A 275 -18.29 -1.53 8.70
N GLY A 276 -19.14 -1.76 7.66
CA GLY A 276 -19.33 -3.09 7.07
C GLY A 276 -19.41 -4.26 8.06
N GLY A 277 -20.25 -4.19 9.09
CA GLY A 277 -20.47 -5.31 10.02
C GLY A 277 -19.69 -5.27 11.34
N ALA A 278 -18.84 -4.31 11.58
CA ALA A 278 -18.22 -4.11 12.90
C ALA A 278 -18.44 -2.70 13.43
N GLY A 279 -19.53 -2.06 13.27
CA GLY A 279 -20.04 -0.85 13.95
C GLY A 279 -19.10 0.16 14.64
N VAL A 280 -17.80 -0.07 14.62
CA VAL A 280 -16.82 0.65 15.43
C VAL A 280 -15.67 1.14 14.57
N LEU A 281 -15.59 2.45 14.38
CA LEU A 281 -14.43 3.08 13.76
C LEU A 281 -13.25 3.04 14.72
N LEU A 282 -12.04 2.86 14.20
CA LEU A 282 -10.82 2.92 14.99
C LEU A 282 -10.58 4.37 15.47
N ASP A 283 -10.13 4.50 16.73
CA ASP A 283 -9.69 5.80 17.26
C ASP A 283 -8.54 6.36 16.39
N PRO A 284 -8.65 7.58 15.85
CA PRO A 284 -7.59 8.21 15.05
C PRO A 284 -6.22 8.20 15.70
N ALA A 285 -6.15 8.29 17.03
CA ALA A 285 -4.89 8.21 17.77
C ALA A 285 -4.15 6.88 17.56
N ARG A 286 -4.82 5.83 17.10
CA ARG A 286 -4.23 4.51 16.83
C ARG A 286 -3.52 4.42 15.48
N ARG A 287 -3.65 5.42 14.60
CA ARG A 287 -2.91 5.47 13.33
C ARG A 287 -1.41 5.23 13.52
N ALA A 288 -0.81 5.92 14.48
CA ALA A 288 0.62 5.77 14.78
C ALA A 288 0.97 4.36 15.29
N ASP A 289 0.08 3.72 16.06
CA ASP A 289 0.28 2.34 16.51
C ASP A 289 0.24 1.36 15.33
N VAL A 290 -0.72 1.49 14.41
CA VAL A 290 -0.77 0.68 13.18
C VAL A 290 0.54 0.81 12.40
N GLN A 291 0.99 2.05 12.15
CA GLN A 291 2.23 2.33 11.41
C GLN A 291 3.46 1.72 12.09
N ARG A 292 3.57 1.85 13.41
CA ARG A 292 4.67 1.28 14.21
C ARG A 292 4.67 -0.25 14.13
N ILE A 293 3.52 -0.89 14.31
CA ILE A 293 3.36 -2.35 14.22
C ILE A 293 3.80 -2.84 12.84
N MET A 294 3.29 -2.21 11.78
CA MET A 294 3.60 -2.62 10.41
C MET A 294 5.06 -2.43 10.06
N THR A 295 5.66 -1.30 10.44
CA THR A 295 7.08 -1.04 10.19
C THR A 295 7.97 -2.02 10.95
N GLY A 296 7.65 -2.31 12.21
CA GLY A 296 8.46 -3.17 13.06
C GLY A 296 8.37 -4.67 12.72
N HIS A 297 7.20 -5.13 12.26
CA HIS A 297 6.94 -6.57 12.11
C HIS A 297 6.63 -7.04 10.69
N ALA A 298 6.14 -6.15 9.82
CA ALA A 298 5.76 -6.47 8.44
C ALA A 298 6.50 -5.59 7.40
N GLY A 299 7.62 -5.00 7.80
CA GLY A 299 8.47 -4.15 6.95
C GLY A 299 9.29 -4.93 5.93
N VAL A 300 10.55 -4.48 5.72
CA VAL A 300 11.48 -5.09 4.75
C VAL A 300 11.84 -6.53 5.11
N LEU A 301 12.13 -6.80 6.40
CA LEU A 301 12.48 -8.12 6.92
C LEU A 301 11.33 -8.64 7.77
N ARG A 302 10.87 -9.85 7.47
CA ARG A 302 9.71 -10.48 8.10
C ARG A 302 10.08 -11.86 8.62
N GLY A 303 9.45 -12.27 9.73
CA GLY A 303 9.58 -13.62 10.26
C GLY A 303 8.29 -14.05 10.95
N ALA A 304 8.12 -15.34 11.23
CA ALA A 304 6.88 -15.89 11.80
C ALA A 304 6.47 -15.20 13.10
N ASP A 305 7.43 -15.01 14.04
CA ASP A 305 7.16 -14.41 15.35
C ASP A 305 6.73 -12.94 15.23
N GLY A 306 7.41 -12.15 14.38
CA GLY A 306 7.07 -10.76 14.11
C GLY A 306 5.69 -10.62 13.47
N LEU A 307 5.41 -11.39 12.43
CA LEU A 307 4.10 -11.38 11.77
C LEU A 307 2.98 -11.86 12.69
N ALA A 308 3.25 -12.84 13.56
CA ALA A 308 2.28 -13.27 14.59
C ALA A 308 2.06 -12.19 15.65
N ALA A 309 3.13 -11.47 16.05
CA ALA A 309 3.01 -10.32 16.94
C ALA A 309 2.17 -9.20 16.29
N ALA A 310 2.46 -8.85 15.03
CA ALA A 310 1.66 -7.87 14.29
C ALA A 310 0.17 -8.21 14.28
N ALA A 311 -0.17 -9.47 13.98
CA ALA A 311 -1.56 -9.92 13.96
C ALA A 311 -2.24 -9.76 15.33
N ARG A 312 -1.54 -10.12 16.42
CA ARG A 312 -2.08 -9.96 17.78
C ARG A 312 -2.21 -8.50 18.19
N GLU A 313 -1.21 -7.68 17.90
CA GLU A 313 -1.20 -6.26 18.28
C GLU A 313 -2.26 -5.48 17.51
N LEU A 314 -2.41 -5.72 16.21
CA LEU A 314 -3.48 -5.11 15.40
C LEU A 314 -4.87 -5.52 15.94
N ALA A 315 -5.08 -6.80 16.22
CA ALA A 315 -6.36 -7.29 16.77
C ALA A 315 -6.66 -6.76 18.17
N ALA A 316 -5.64 -6.38 18.94
CA ALA A 316 -5.77 -5.84 20.30
C ALA A 316 -5.93 -4.31 20.34
N LEU A 317 -5.80 -3.61 19.20
CA LEU A 317 -6.00 -2.16 19.19
C LEU A 317 -7.42 -1.83 19.64
N PRO A 318 -7.58 -1.02 20.70
CA PRO A 318 -8.90 -0.66 21.18
C PRO A 318 -9.62 0.16 20.11
N GLY A 319 -10.76 -0.34 19.66
CA GLY A 319 -11.64 0.37 18.75
C GLY A 319 -12.71 1.08 19.54
N ALA A 320 -12.97 2.29 19.22
CA ALA A 320 -14.20 3.05 19.20
C ALA A 320 -13.88 4.53 19.10
N SER A 321 -13.82 5.07 17.89
CA SER A 321 -14.03 6.49 17.74
C SER A 321 -15.50 6.77 18.06
N PRO A 322 -15.80 7.59 19.05
CA PRO A 322 -17.19 7.92 19.39
C PRO A 322 -17.83 8.81 18.31
N THR A 323 -17.02 9.38 17.42
CA THR A 323 -17.48 10.34 16.41
C THR A 323 -16.93 9.98 15.04
N PRO A 324 -17.78 9.74 14.02
CA PRO A 324 -17.35 9.61 12.65
C PRO A 324 -16.62 10.86 12.16
N GLY A 325 -15.60 10.68 11.33
CA GLY A 325 -14.83 11.76 10.73
C GLY A 325 -13.70 11.21 9.88
N VAL A 326 -13.07 12.07 9.06
CA VAL A 326 -12.03 11.69 8.11
C VAL A 326 -10.93 10.86 8.77
N ASP A 327 -10.37 11.35 9.87
CA ASP A 327 -9.27 10.68 10.57
C ASP A 327 -9.67 9.29 11.10
N ALA A 328 -10.93 9.11 11.54
CA ALA A 328 -11.41 7.83 12.04
C ALA A 328 -11.65 6.83 10.89
N TRP A 329 -12.18 7.29 9.75
CA TRP A 329 -12.34 6.47 8.56
C TRP A 329 -11.00 6.04 7.99
N GLU A 330 -10.05 6.97 7.83
CA GLU A 330 -8.68 6.65 7.38
C GLU A 330 -7.96 5.68 8.34
N ALA A 331 -8.04 5.90 9.65
CA ALA A 331 -7.44 4.99 10.63
C ALA A 331 -8.03 3.58 10.55
N THR A 332 -9.34 3.48 10.33
CA THR A 332 -10.04 2.20 10.15
C THR A 332 -9.62 1.52 8.85
N ASN A 333 -9.48 2.27 7.75
CA ASN A 333 -9.00 1.75 6.48
C ASN A 333 -7.55 1.25 6.59
N LEU A 334 -6.66 2.03 7.21
CA LEU A 334 -5.28 1.63 7.48
C LEU A 334 -5.20 0.33 8.28
N HIS A 335 -6.01 0.19 9.34
CA HIS A 335 -6.07 -1.02 10.14
C HIS A 335 -6.56 -2.23 9.34
N THR A 336 -7.59 -2.05 8.50
CA THR A 336 -8.12 -3.11 7.64
C THR A 336 -7.06 -3.60 6.65
N VAL A 337 -6.37 -2.67 5.97
CA VAL A 337 -5.33 -2.98 5.00
C VAL A 337 -4.11 -3.60 5.69
N ALA A 338 -3.67 -3.07 6.84
CA ALA A 338 -2.59 -3.64 7.64
C ALA A 338 -2.87 -5.10 8.01
N SER A 339 -4.08 -5.38 8.49
CA SER A 339 -4.51 -6.73 8.86
C SER A 339 -4.49 -7.68 7.66
N ALA A 340 -4.92 -7.21 6.48
CA ALA A 340 -4.90 -8.00 5.25
C ALA A 340 -3.47 -8.28 4.74
N ILE A 341 -2.58 -7.28 4.79
CA ILE A 341 -1.14 -7.46 4.46
C ILE A 341 -0.50 -8.50 5.40
N VAL A 342 -0.76 -8.40 6.70
CA VAL A 342 -0.21 -9.34 7.69
C VAL A 342 -0.77 -10.75 7.47
N ALA A 343 -2.05 -10.89 7.16
CA ALA A 343 -2.67 -12.18 6.86
C ALA A 343 -2.01 -12.85 5.64
N ALA A 344 -1.83 -12.12 4.54
CA ALA A 344 -1.17 -12.60 3.34
C ALA A 344 0.32 -12.94 3.61
N ALA A 345 1.05 -12.04 4.27
CA ALA A 345 2.47 -12.23 4.58
C ALA A 345 2.74 -13.44 5.50
N ARG A 346 1.82 -13.74 6.43
CA ARG A 346 1.89 -14.95 7.27
C ARG A 346 1.65 -16.22 6.47
N HIS A 347 0.76 -16.15 5.49
CA HIS A 347 0.37 -17.32 4.69
C HIS A 347 1.47 -17.74 3.72
N ARG A 348 2.21 -16.78 3.09
CA ARG A 348 3.30 -17.09 2.17
C ARG A 348 4.59 -17.44 2.93
N GLU A 349 4.92 -18.73 2.92
CA GLU A 349 6.11 -19.29 3.57
C GLU A 349 7.25 -19.46 2.57
N GLU A 350 7.69 -18.38 1.97
CA GLU A 350 8.86 -18.29 1.08
C GLU A 350 9.38 -16.85 1.04
N THR A 351 10.53 -16.64 0.45
CA THR A 351 11.04 -15.33 0.03
C THR A 351 10.85 -15.18 -1.47
N ARG A 352 10.17 -14.06 -1.89
CA ARG A 352 9.91 -13.74 -3.30
C ARG A 352 9.81 -12.23 -3.51
N GLY A 353 10.66 -11.68 -4.37
CA GLY A 353 10.62 -10.25 -4.72
C GLY A 353 10.69 -9.35 -3.48
N SER A 354 9.66 -8.52 -3.28
CA SER A 354 9.58 -7.61 -2.12
C SER A 354 9.13 -8.28 -0.82
N HIS A 355 8.66 -9.53 -0.86
CA HIS A 355 8.32 -10.31 0.33
C HIS A 355 9.51 -11.14 0.79
N TRP A 356 10.13 -10.73 1.92
CA TRP A 356 11.29 -11.41 2.49
C TRP A 356 10.96 -12.05 3.83
N ARG A 357 11.06 -13.39 3.87
CA ARG A 357 10.88 -14.20 5.10
C ARG A 357 12.24 -14.70 5.57
N GLU A 358 12.70 -14.22 6.73
CA GLU A 358 13.99 -14.66 7.32
C GLU A 358 13.95 -16.13 7.73
N ASP A 359 12.78 -16.63 8.09
CA ASP A 359 12.51 -18.03 8.45
C ASP A 359 12.23 -18.93 7.24
N PHE A 360 11.94 -18.38 6.06
CA PHE A 360 11.77 -19.07 4.80
C PHE A 360 12.54 -18.35 3.67
N PRO A 361 13.90 -18.38 3.70
CA PRO A 361 14.72 -17.56 2.81
C PRO A 361 14.67 -18.00 1.34
N GLU A 362 14.26 -19.25 1.09
CA GLU A 362 14.24 -19.83 -0.23
C GLU A 362 12.94 -19.57 -0.98
N ARG A 363 13.05 -19.37 -2.30
CA ARG A 363 11.91 -19.31 -3.22
C ARG A 363 11.47 -20.72 -3.60
N SER A 364 10.16 -20.96 -3.67
CA SER A 364 9.60 -22.26 -4.09
C SER A 364 8.48 -22.07 -5.12
N ASP A 365 8.82 -22.18 -6.41
CA ASP A 365 7.81 -22.07 -7.47
C ASP A 365 6.81 -23.23 -7.45
N ALA A 366 7.26 -24.42 -7.06
CA ALA A 366 6.40 -25.58 -6.94
C ALA A 366 5.29 -25.43 -5.87
N ARG A 367 5.60 -24.72 -4.78
CA ARG A 367 4.64 -24.51 -3.68
C ARG A 367 3.93 -23.17 -3.77
N TRP A 368 4.63 -22.13 -4.21
CA TRP A 368 4.19 -20.73 -4.10
C TRP A 368 4.19 -19.97 -5.43
N GLY A 369 4.32 -20.66 -6.57
CA GLY A 369 4.30 -20.06 -7.92
C GLY A 369 2.91 -19.58 -8.35
N GLY A 370 2.14 -18.97 -7.45
CA GLY A 370 0.79 -18.51 -7.67
C GLY A 370 0.46 -17.29 -6.81
N HIS A 371 -0.82 -17.01 -6.64
CA HIS A 371 -1.36 -15.82 -5.99
C HIS A 371 -1.96 -16.12 -4.63
N LEU A 372 -1.89 -15.16 -3.71
CA LEU A 372 -2.67 -15.17 -2.47
C LEU A 372 -3.89 -14.27 -2.63
N VAL A 373 -5.06 -14.85 -2.48
CA VAL A 373 -6.34 -14.14 -2.57
C VAL A 373 -6.91 -13.97 -1.17
N THR A 374 -7.18 -12.73 -0.77
CA THR A 374 -7.76 -12.38 0.52
C THR A 374 -9.16 -11.81 0.33
N ARG A 375 -10.10 -12.24 1.18
CA ARG A 375 -11.49 -11.78 1.22
C ARG A 375 -11.91 -11.50 2.66
N LEU A 376 -12.86 -10.59 2.84
CA LEU A 376 -13.64 -10.48 4.07
C LEU A 376 -14.83 -11.43 3.99
N VAL A 377 -14.92 -12.35 4.93
CA VAL A 377 -15.99 -13.36 5.00
C VAL A 377 -16.78 -13.17 6.29
N ARG A 378 -18.12 -13.13 6.18
CA ARG A 378 -19.00 -13.21 7.35
C ARG A 378 -19.17 -14.67 7.75
N THR A 379 -18.76 -15.03 8.96
CA THR A 379 -18.97 -16.38 9.48
C THR A 379 -20.33 -16.46 10.15
N ALA A 380 -21.16 -17.42 9.70
CA ALA A 380 -22.45 -17.69 10.31
C ALA A 380 -22.27 -18.33 11.70
N GLY A 381 -22.66 -17.63 12.75
CA GLY A 381 -22.65 -18.16 14.12
C GLY A 381 -22.86 -17.05 15.15
N GLY A 382 -24.04 -16.95 15.75
CA GLY A 382 -24.48 -16.24 16.97
C GLY A 382 -24.06 -14.79 17.23
N HIS A 383 -22.96 -14.39 16.70
CA HIS A 383 -22.48 -13.01 16.51
C HIS A 383 -21.83 -12.96 15.13
N ASP A 384 -22.36 -12.15 14.21
CA ASP A 384 -21.79 -11.92 12.88
C ASP A 384 -20.32 -11.49 13.02
N ARG A 385 -19.41 -12.44 12.83
CA ARG A 385 -17.97 -12.19 12.90
C ARG A 385 -17.44 -12.03 11.48
N ILE A 386 -16.72 -10.94 11.22
CA ILE A 386 -16.05 -10.72 9.96
C ILE A 386 -14.61 -11.18 10.10
N GLU A 387 -14.18 -12.06 9.22
CA GLU A 387 -12.82 -12.61 9.23
C GLU A 387 -12.15 -12.41 7.87
N LEU A 388 -10.86 -12.07 7.91
CA LEU A 388 -10.00 -12.10 6.74
C LEU A 388 -9.60 -13.54 6.45
N VAL A 389 -9.97 -14.03 5.28
CA VAL A 389 -9.61 -15.37 4.81
C VAL A 389 -8.66 -15.21 3.63
N THR A 390 -7.45 -15.75 3.76
CA THR A 390 -6.44 -15.78 2.70
C THR A 390 -6.30 -17.21 2.18
N THR A 391 -6.38 -17.38 0.86
CA THR A 391 -6.25 -18.66 0.16
C THR A 391 -5.18 -18.56 -0.92
N TYR A 392 -4.48 -19.68 -1.17
CA TYR A 392 -3.53 -19.78 -2.27
C TYR A 392 -4.24 -20.27 -3.53
N GLU A 393 -4.03 -19.58 -4.64
CA GLU A 393 -4.43 -20.00 -5.98
C GLU A 393 -3.17 -20.25 -6.82
N PRO A 394 -2.93 -21.49 -7.32
CA PRO A 394 -1.80 -21.75 -8.19
C PRO A 394 -1.90 -20.93 -9.48
N ALA A 395 -0.75 -20.51 -10.02
CA ALA A 395 -0.73 -19.90 -11.34
C ALA A 395 -1.39 -20.89 -12.33
N LYS A 396 -2.31 -20.38 -13.16
CA LYS A 396 -2.85 -21.20 -14.27
C LYS A 396 -1.66 -21.62 -15.11
N GLY A 397 -1.47 -22.93 -15.26
CA GLY A 397 -0.46 -23.46 -16.17
C GLY A 397 -0.63 -22.76 -17.50
N THR A 398 0.47 -22.36 -18.10
CA THR A 398 0.53 -22.01 -19.51
C THR A 398 0.35 -23.34 -20.27
N ASP A 399 -0.89 -23.85 -20.24
CA ASP A 399 -1.29 -24.83 -21.23
C ASP A 399 -1.36 -24.08 -22.55
N GLU A 400 -0.47 -24.45 -23.44
CA GLU A 400 -0.20 -23.95 -24.79
C GLU A 400 -1.45 -23.69 -25.63
#